data_1c5283b5c6242f17de1fad589e0f6d9f
#
_entry.id   1c5283b5c6242f17de1fad589e0f6d9f
#
_cell.length_a   1.000
_cell.length_b   1.000
_cell.length_c   1.000
_cell.angle_alpha   90.00
_cell.angle_beta   90.00
_cell.angle_gamma   90.00
#
_symmetry.space_group_name_H-M   'P 1'
#
loop_
_entity.id
_entity.type
_entity.pdbx_description
1 polymer ?
#
loop_
_entity_poly.entity_id
_entity_poly.type
_entity_poly.pdbx_seq_one_letter_code
_entity_poly.pdbx_strand_id
1 'polypeptide(L)'
;MKRLALLCSLVLIGFASVVWSQSGQQPAPAPAPQPNPENFVGKVTGHPTTDIRMLRYSFEPGARTNWHSHEGGQVILIEKGTARVQEAGAAMREIGPRESFVTASGVKHWHGAMPNEPLTQVSLSFGATKWMEKVSDQQYSGK
;
A
#
# COMPACT_ATOMS: atom_id res chain seq x y z
N MET A 1 -36.85 28.16 -71.37
CA MET A 1 -36.81 27.92 -69.90
C MET A 1 -35.58 27.12 -69.61
N LYS A 2 -34.47 27.80 -69.20
CA LYS A 2 -33.13 27.17 -68.90
C LYS A 2 -33.03 26.99 -67.40
N ARG A 3 -32.94 25.72 -66.94
CA ARG A 3 -32.72 25.41 -65.55
C ARG A 3 -31.23 25.45 -65.25
N LEU A 4 -30.81 26.33 -64.31
CA LEU A 4 -29.47 26.51 -63.84
C LEU A 4 -29.26 25.54 -62.67
N ALA A 5 -28.34 24.58 -62.82
CA ALA A 5 -27.96 23.65 -61.76
C ALA A 5 -26.82 24.28 -60.96
N LEU A 6 -27.07 24.52 -59.64
CA LEU A 6 -26.05 25.02 -58.70
C LEU A 6 -25.32 23.78 -58.11
N LEU A 7 -24.02 23.66 -58.43
CA LEU A 7 -23.13 22.67 -57.82
C LEU A 7 -22.60 23.27 -56.51
N CYS A 8 -23.07 22.75 -55.37
CA CYS A 8 -22.46 23.02 -54.06
C CYS A 8 -21.26 22.09 -53.84
N SER A 9 -20.06 22.64 -53.93
CA SER A 9 -18.83 21.95 -53.56
C SER A 9 -18.65 21.98 -52.04
N LEU A 10 -18.85 20.84 -51.40
CA LEU A 10 -18.51 20.66 -49.96
C LEU A 10 -17.01 20.49 -49.81
N VAL A 11 -16.34 21.50 -49.25
CA VAL A 11 -14.94 21.42 -48.80
C VAL A 11 -14.93 20.79 -47.42
N LEU A 12 -14.53 19.53 -47.32
CA LEU A 12 -14.26 18.86 -46.07
C LEU A 12 -12.86 19.32 -45.53
N ILE A 13 -12.89 20.22 -44.56
CA ILE A 13 -11.69 20.60 -43.82
C ILE A 13 -11.47 19.52 -42.74
N GLY A 14 -10.54 18.59 -43.01
CA GLY A 14 -10.09 17.62 -42.02
C GLY A 14 -9.29 18.28 -40.94
N PHE A 15 -9.82 18.36 -39.71
CA PHE A 15 -9.05 18.72 -38.52
C PHE A 15 -8.21 17.49 -38.11
N ALA A 16 -6.93 17.52 -38.43
CA ALA A 16 -5.97 16.58 -37.83
C ALA A 16 -5.73 16.99 -36.38
N SER A 17 -6.34 16.24 -35.44
CA SER A 17 -6.08 16.39 -34.01
C SER A 17 -4.67 15.87 -33.72
N VAL A 18 -3.70 16.74 -33.55
CA VAL A 18 -2.37 16.38 -33.02
C VAL A 18 -2.55 16.09 -31.55
N VAL A 19 -2.65 14.81 -31.20
CA VAL A 19 -2.58 14.37 -29.80
C VAL A 19 -1.14 14.50 -29.35
N TRP A 20 -0.82 15.57 -28.63
CA TRP A 20 0.44 15.68 -27.89
C TRP A 20 0.39 14.70 -26.72
N SER A 21 1.00 13.52 -26.89
CA SER A 21 1.33 12.64 -25.77
C SER A 21 2.41 13.33 -24.95
N GLN A 22 2.01 14.06 -23.91
CA GLN A 22 2.94 14.44 -22.86
C GLN A 22 3.31 13.16 -22.12
N SER A 23 4.46 12.60 -22.45
CA SER A 23 5.12 11.62 -21.60
C SER A 23 5.42 12.36 -20.29
N GLY A 24 4.49 12.23 -19.33
CA GLY A 24 4.65 12.79 -17.99
C GLY A 24 5.80 12.11 -17.28
N GLN A 25 7.00 12.62 -17.54
CA GLN A 25 8.17 12.25 -16.76
C GLN A 25 7.92 12.84 -15.36
N GLN A 26 7.56 11.96 -14.42
CA GLN A 26 7.39 12.37 -13.03
C GLN A 26 8.71 13.01 -12.56
N PRO A 27 8.70 14.23 -12.02
CA PRO A 27 9.93 14.85 -11.55
C PRO A 27 10.63 13.93 -10.57
N ALA A 28 11.94 13.83 -10.67
CA ALA A 28 12.74 13.04 -9.73
C ALA A 28 12.38 13.47 -8.30
N PRO A 29 12.23 12.53 -7.36
CA PRO A 29 11.94 12.84 -5.98
C PRO A 29 13.01 13.81 -5.46
N ALA A 30 12.58 14.83 -4.71
CA ALA A 30 13.50 15.75 -4.08
C ALA A 30 14.51 14.98 -3.21
N PRO A 31 15.77 15.41 -3.16
CA PRO A 31 16.75 14.77 -2.29
C PRO A 31 16.26 14.80 -0.84
N ALA A 32 16.46 13.70 -0.13
CA ALA A 32 16.10 13.63 1.28
C ALA A 32 16.81 14.74 2.08
N PRO A 33 16.12 15.37 3.05
CA PRO A 33 16.75 16.27 3.97
C PRO A 33 17.93 15.59 4.65
N GLN A 34 19.11 16.20 4.59
CA GLN A 34 20.27 15.67 5.31
C GLN A 34 20.11 15.95 6.81
N PRO A 35 20.59 15.04 7.67
CA PRO A 35 20.59 15.28 9.11
C PRO A 35 21.36 16.57 9.46
N ASN A 36 20.78 17.42 10.33
CA ASN A 36 21.52 18.56 10.87
C ASN A 36 22.68 18.06 11.74
N PRO A 37 23.96 18.36 11.43
CA PRO A 37 25.09 17.84 12.17
C PRO A 37 25.08 18.19 13.67
N GLU A 38 24.44 19.28 14.05
CA GLU A 38 24.34 19.70 15.47
C GLU A 38 23.52 18.75 16.33
N ASN A 39 22.67 17.92 15.71
CA ASN A 39 21.83 16.96 16.42
C ASN A 39 22.48 15.57 16.61
N PHE A 40 23.71 15.39 16.13
CA PHE A 40 24.37 14.08 16.13
C PHE A 40 25.81 14.19 16.64
N VAL A 41 26.25 13.13 17.30
CA VAL A 41 27.66 12.93 17.63
C VAL A 41 28.26 11.98 16.59
N GLY A 42 29.31 12.42 15.91
CA GLY A 42 29.93 11.67 14.82
C GLY A 42 29.28 11.96 13.45
N LYS A 43 29.75 11.24 12.43
CA LYS A 43 29.27 11.41 11.04
C LYS A 43 28.00 10.60 10.82
N VAL A 44 26.89 11.28 10.47
CA VAL A 44 25.60 10.68 10.14
C VAL A 44 25.20 11.08 8.71
N THR A 45 24.75 10.13 7.92
CA THR A 45 24.27 10.33 6.57
C THR A 45 22.85 9.78 6.43
N GLY A 46 21.90 10.59 5.95
CA GLY A 46 20.53 10.16 5.65
C GLY A 46 20.41 9.69 4.21
N HIS A 47 19.67 8.62 3.99
CA HIS A 47 19.32 8.13 2.66
C HIS A 47 17.81 8.08 2.51
N PRO A 48 17.23 8.53 1.38
CA PRO A 48 15.82 8.34 1.10
C PRO A 48 15.53 6.85 0.93
N THR A 49 14.34 6.41 1.34
CA THR A 49 13.85 5.08 1.05
C THR A 49 12.55 5.17 0.26
N THR A 50 12.37 4.31 -0.74
CA THR A 50 11.16 4.18 -1.56
C THR A 50 10.55 2.80 -1.47
N ASP A 51 11.16 1.90 -0.73
CA ASP A 51 10.76 0.51 -0.52
C ASP A 51 9.93 0.29 0.75
N ILE A 52 9.68 1.37 1.52
CA ILE A 52 8.81 1.34 2.70
C ILE A 52 7.46 1.96 2.35
N ARG A 53 6.39 1.17 2.52
CA ARG A 53 5.02 1.64 2.45
C ARG A 53 4.43 1.69 3.85
N MET A 54 4.00 2.87 4.27
CA MET A 54 3.32 3.09 5.55
C MET A 54 1.85 3.42 5.31
N LEU A 55 0.95 2.64 5.93
CA LEU A 55 -0.49 2.83 5.85
C LEU A 55 -1.14 2.65 7.21
N ARG A 56 -2.13 3.52 7.49
CA ARG A 56 -3.05 3.32 8.61
C ARG A 56 -4.27 2.58 8.11
N TYR A 57 -4.60 1.45 8.71
CA TYR A 57 -5.77 0.65 8.42
C TYR A 57 -6.77 0.68 9.57
N SER A 58 -8.05 0.76 9.23
CA SER A 58 -9.15 0.50 10.15
C SER A 58 -9.85 -0.78 9.71
N PHE A 59 -9.99 -1.72 10.62
CA PHE A 59 -10.66 -3.01 10.42
C PHE A 59 -11.96 -3.01 11.24
N GLU A 60 -13.05 -3.40 10.61
CA GLU A 60 -14.29 -3.73 11.30
C GLU A 60 -14.12 -4.98 12.17
N PRO A 61 -14.98 -5.22 13.18
CA PRO A 61 -14.95 -6.46 13.97
C PRO A 61 -14.91 -7.70 13.04
N GLY A 62 -13.97 -8.60 13.28
CA GLY A 62 -13.79 -9.82 12.49
C GLY A 62 -13.10 -9.64 11.14
N ALA A 63 -12.88 -8.40 10.66
CA ALA A 63 -12.16 -8.16 9.42
C ALA A 63 -10.68 -8.54 9.57
N ARG A 64 -10.14 -9.14 8.51
CA ARG A 64 -8.75 -9.63 8.49
C ARG A 64 -8.17 -9.60 7.07
N THR A 65 -6.85 -9.61 6.99
CA THR A 65 -6.16 -9.79 5.72
C THR A 65 -6.26 -11.25 5.25
N ASN A 66 -5.99 -11.47 3.99
CA ASN A 66 -5.57 -12.80 3.53
C ASN A 66 -4.17 -13.11 4.08
N TRP A 67 -3.74 -14.38 3.99
CA TRP A 67 -2.34 -14.72 4.12
C TRP A 67 -1.51 -13.92 3.12
N HIS A 68 -0.37 -13.42 3.56
CA HIS A 68 0.54 -12.66 2.70
C HIS A 68 1.97 -12.66 3.27
N SER A 69 2.91 -12.17 2.49
CA SER A 69 4.29 -11.90 2.92
C SER A 69 4.80 -10.62 2.28
N HIS A 70 5.86 -10.07 2.85
CA HIS A 70 6.59 -8.91 2.32
C HIS A 70 8.05 -9.28 2.10
N GLU A 71 8.64 -8.80 1.00
CA GLU A 71 10.04 -9.10 0.67
C GLU A 71 11.02 -8.69 1.76
N GLY A 72 10.80 -7.55 2.39
CA GLY A 72 11.64 -7.03 3.49
C GLY A 72 11.02 -7.20 4.88
N GLY A 73 9.85 -7.87 5.00
CA GLY A 73 9.12 -8.01 6.25
C GLY A 73 8.11 -6.89 6.51
N GLN A 74 7.51 -6.90 7.71
CA GLN A 74 6.51 -5.91 8.11
C GLN A 74 6.59 -5.59 9.60
N VAL A 75 6.29 -4.34 9.95
CA VAL A 75 6.03 -3.90 11.32
C VAL A 75 4.59 -3.41 11.41
N ILE A 76 3.84 -3.91 12.39
CA ILE A 76 2.48 -3.47 12.71
C ILE A 76 2.48 -2.87 14.11
N LEU A 77 1.96 -1.66 14.22
CA LEU A 77 1.77 -0.93 15.48
C LEU A 77 0.28 -0.79 15.74
N ILE A 78 -0.19 -1.20 16.92
CA ILE A 78 -1.60 -1.13 17.29
C ILE A 78 -1.89 0.24 17.93
N GLU A 79 -2.79 1.01 17.33
CA GLU A 79 -3.24 2.30 17.86
C GLU A 79 -4.49 2.15 18.74
N LYS A 80 -5.46 1.33 18.29
CA LYS A 80 -6.74 1.09 19.02
C LYS A 80 -7.23 -0.33 18.75
N GLY A 81 -7.89 -0.91 19.76
CA GLY A 81 -8.42 -2.27 19.69
C GLY A 81 -7.34 -3.32 19.87
N THR A 82 -7.73 -4.56 19.68
CA THR A 82 -6.85 -5.73 19.77
C THR A 82 -6.75 -6.40 18.41
N ALA A 83 -5.54 -6.68 17.97
CA ALA A 83 -5.29 -7.41 16.72
C ALA A 83 -5.10 -8.90 17.01
N ARG A 84 -5.62 -9.75 16.13
CA ARG A 84 -5.19 -11.14 15.96
C ARG A 84 -4.14 -11.21 14.89
N VAL A 85 -3.03 -11.87 15.19
CA VAL A 85 -1.91 -12.02 14.26
C VAL A 85 -1.39 -13.45 14.28
N GLN A 86 -0.92 -13.96 13.14
CA GLN A 86 -0.35 -15.29 13.06
C GLN A 86 0.70 -15.36 11.94
N GLU A 87 1.83 -15.97 12.24
CA GLU A 87 2.79 -16.46 11.24
C GLU A 87 2.48 -17.93 10.91
N ALA A 88 2.77 -18.33 9.67
CA ALA A 88 2.57 -19.71 9.24
C ALA A 88 3.40 -20.68 10.12
N GLY A 89 2.74 -21.72 10.62
CA GLY A 89 3.38 -22.68 11.53
C GLY A 89 3.44 -22.27 12.99
N ALA A 90 3.04 -21.06 13.34
CA ALA A 90 2.97 -20.58 14.72
C ALA A 90 1.52 -20.50 15.24
N ALA A 91 1.34 -20.43 16.55
CA ALA A 91 0.05 -20.15 17.15
C ALA A 91 -0.40 -18.71 16.87
N MET A 92 -1.71 -18.49 16.69
CA MET A 92 -2.32 -17.19 16.66
C MET A 92 -2.09 -16.48 18.00
N ARG A 93 -1.80 -15.16 17.95
CA ARG A 93 -1.61 -14.30 19.12
C ARG A 93 -2.53 -13.10 19.04
N GLU A 94 -2.85 -12.54 20.18
CA GLU A 94 -3.55 -11.27 20.33
C GLU A 94 -2.54 -10.23 20.81
N ILE A 95 -2.55 -9.05 20.21
CA ILE A 95 -1.69 -7.91 20.56
C ILE A 95 -2.53 -6.64 20.67
N GLY A 96 -2.27 -5.84 21.69
CA GLY A 96 -3.01 -4.63 22.03
C GLY A 96 -2.23 -3.33 21.73
N PRO A 97 -2.82 -2.17 22.11
CA PRO A 97 -2.15 -0.88 21.98
C PRO A 97 -0.82 -0.84 22.71
N ARG A 98 0.17 -0.18 22.10
CA ARG A 98 1.57 -0.09 22.52
C ARG A 98 2.39 -1.36 22.31
N GLU A 99 1.78 -2.40 21.76
CA GLU A 99 2.50 -3.58 21.29
C GLU A 99 2.71 -3.49 19.78
N SER A 100 3.67 -4.26 19.30
CA SER A 100 3.98 -4.38 17.88
C SER A 100 4.07 -5.84 17.46
N PHE A 101 3.70 -6.09 16.21
CA PHE A 101 3.95 -7.36 15.54
C PHE A 101 4.98 -7.11 14.44
N VAL A 102 6.09 -7.83 14.51
CA VAL A 102 7.18 -7.75 13.54
C VAL A 102 7.33 -9.10 12.87
N THR A 103 7.26 -9.12 11.54
CA THR A 103 7.55 -10.31 10.74
C THR A 103 8.81 -10.12 9.94
N ALA A 104 9.62 -11.17 9.83
CA ALA A 104 10.83 -11.14 9.02
C ALA A 104 10.51 -11.18 7.50
N SER A 105 11.54 -10.89 6.69
CA SER A 105 11.51 -11.01 5.23
C SER A 105 10.91 -12.34 4.77
N GLY A 106 9.92 -12.29 3.88
CA GLY A 106 9.29 -13.44 3.26
C GLY A 106 8.38 -14.28 4.16
N VAL A 107 8.27 -14.00 5.45
CA VAL A 107 7.45 -14.78 6.38
C VAL A 107 5.97 -14.61 6.03
N LYS A 108 5.30 -15.73 5.77
CA LYS A 108 3.86 -15.80 5.53
C LYS A 108 3.10 -15.54 6.82
N HIS A 109 2.20 -14.57 6.81
CA HIS A 109 1.43 -14.16 7.99
C HIS A 109 0.08 -13.56 7.59
N TRP A 110 -0.77 -13.35 8.60
CA TRP A 110 -1.99 -12.56 8.51
C TRP A 110 -2.21 -11.76 9.79
N HIS A 111 -3.04 -10.73 9.69
CA HIS A 111 -3.48 -9.92 10.82
C HIS A 111 -4.91 -9.40 10.60
N GLY A 112 -5.60 -9.06 11.68
CA GLY A 112 -6.96 -8.54 11.63
C GLY A 112 -7.50 -8.16 13.00
N ALA A 113 -8.74 -7.63 13.02
CA ALA A 113 -9.45 -7.25 14.24
C ALA A 113 -9.91 -8.46 15.04
N MET A 114 -10.26 -8.27 16.32
CA MET A 114 -11.01 -9.23 17.12
C MET A 114 -12.42 -9.44 16.54
N PRO A 115 -13.10 -10.56 16.85
CA PRO A 115 -14.46 -10.82 16.33
C PRO A 115 -15.51 -9.78 16.73
N ASN A 116 -15.32 -9.12 17.85
CA ASN A 116 -16.29 -8.23 18.49
C ASN A 116 -15.75 -6.80 18.74
N GLU A 117 -14.57 -6.48 18.25
CA GLU A 117 -13.90 -5.20 18.47
C GLU A 117 -13.25 -4.69 17.17
N PRO A 118 -13.42 -3.42 16.79
CA PRO A 118 -12.71 -2.83 15.67
C PRO A 118 -11.24 -2.60 16.02
N LEU A 119 -10.39 -2.56 14.97
CA LEU A 119 -8.96 -2.37 15.09
C LEU A 119 -8.52 -1.16 14.27
N THR A 120 -7.63 -0.33 14.83
CA THR A 120 -6.83 0.64 14.07
C THR A 120 -5.35 0.34 14.27
N GLN A 121 -4.65 0.15 13.17
CA GLN A 121 -3.22 -0.15 13.16
C GLN A 121 -2.46 0.68 12.12
N VAL A 122 -1.18 0.92 12.37
CA VAL A 122 -0.22 1.40 11.37
C VAL A 122 0.65 0.24 10.92
N SER A 123 0.72 0.02 9.62
CA SER A 123 1.57 -1.00 9.00
C SER A 123 2.69 -0.35 8.22
N LEU A 124 3.93 -0.75 8.52
CA LEU A 124 5.11 -0.44 7.72
C LEU A 124 5.52 -1.74 7.00
N SER A 125 5.35 -1.75 5.68
CA SER A 125 5.67 -2.91 4.83
C SER A 125 6.89 -2.59 3.99
N PHE A 126 7.86 -3.51 3.97
CA PHE A 126 9.14 -3.35 3.29
C PHE A 126 9.17 -4.21 2.02
N GLY A 127 9.41 -3.57 0.88
CA GLY A 127 9.42 -4.22 -0.42
C GLY A 127 8.03 -4.64 -0.92
N ALA A 128 7.99 -5.51 -1.92
CA ALA A 128 6.76 -5.99 -2.54
C ALA A 128 5.94 -6.90 -1.61
N THR A 129 4.62 -6.86 -1.76
CA THR A 129 3.68 -7.74 -1.03
C THR A 129 3.24 -8.87 -1.95
N LYS A 130 3.38 -10.11 -1.48
CA LYS A 130 2.82 -11.30 -2.11
C LYS A 130 1.56 -11.73 -1.38
N TRP A 131 0.40 -11.54 -2.02
CA TRP A 131 -0.89 -12.00 -1.51
C TRP A 131 -1.10 -13.49 -1.79
N MET A 132 -1.73 -14.18 -0.85
CA MET A 132 -1.97 -15.63 -0.87
C MET A 132 -3.45 -15.94 -0.58
N GLU A 133 -3.75 -17.15 -0.13
CA GLU A 133 -5.10 -17.63 0.16
C GLU A 133 -5.78 -16.90 1.32
N LYS A 134 -7.10 -17.00 1.37
CA LYS A 134 -7.88 -16.45 2.48
C LYS A 134 -7.59 -17.20 3.78
N VAL A 135 -7.58 -16.48 4.89
CA VAL A 135 -7.59 -17.04 6.23
C VAL A 135 -8.97 -17.64 6.50
N SER A 136 -9.04 -18.95 6.77
CA SER A 136 -10.30 -19.60 7.10
C SER A 136 -10.82 -19.17 8.48
N ASP A 137 -12.12 -19.37 8.74
CA ASP A 137 -12.69 -19.08 10.07
C ASP A 137 -12.08 -19.96 11.17
N GLN A 138 -11.71 -21.19 10.84
CA GLN A 138 -11.00 -22.07 11.75
C GLN A 138 -9.62 -21.50 12.14
N GLN A 139 -8.81 -21.09 11.16
CA GLN A 139 -7.51 -20.44 11.42
C GLN A 139 -7.66 -19.16 12.22
N TYR A 140 -8.63 -18.31 11.82
CA TYR A 140 -8.91 -17.06 12.51
C TYR A 140 -9.37 -17.25 13.94
N SER A 141 -10.11 -18.34 14.26
CA SER A 141 -10.56 -18.64 15.63
C SER A 141 -9.46 -19.24 16.51
N GLY A 142 -8.30 -19.61 15.93
CA GLY A 142 -7.21 -20.26 16.65
C GLY A 142 -7.50 -21.71 17.06
N LYS A 143 -8.42 -22.39 16.35
CA LYS A 143 -8.85 -23.77 16.62
C LYS A 143 -8.23 -24.74 15.65
#